data_34196f16f3a7d90a3b181a7a57d820eb
#
_entry.id   34196f16f3a7d90a3b181a7a57d820eb
#
_cell.length_a   1.000
_cell.length_b   1.000
_cell.length_c   1.000
_cell.angle_alpha   90.00
_cell.angle_beta   90.00
_cell.angle_gamma   90.00
#
_symmetry.space_group_name_H-M   'P 1'
#
loop_
_entity.id
_entity.type
_entity.pdbx_description
1 polymer ?
#
loop_
_entity_poly.entity_id
_entity_poly.type
_entity_poly.pdbx_seq_one_letter_code
_entity_poly.pdbx_strand_id
1 'polypeptide(L)'
;MKTKMFNTVIVAFALGTALSVFTAQGANVSRSECEQAMARFKSADPTLQNTLNTSAGYVVFPNVGKGGFIVGGAHGTGCVFQNGQVIGQATMTQATIGAQVGGQTYSELIVFQDSNALNNFKKNNWEMRAGASAVAATQGASQVVKYDQGVAVFTLSGKGLMAEAAVGGQKFKFTPMTTR
;
A
#
# COMPACT_ATOMS: atom_id res chain seq x y z
N MET A 1 -36.85 71.27 9.95
CA MET A 1 -36.15 70.22 10.70
C MET A 1 -36.26 68.93 9.89
N LYS A 2 -35.13 68.44 9.31
CA LYS A 2 -35.07 67.26 8.43
C LYS A 2 -34.54 66.09 9.25
N THR A 3 -35.38 65.12 9.56
CA THR A 3 -35.00 63.92 10.28
C THR A 3 -34.46 62.89 9.24
N LYS A 4 -33.17 62.53 9.37
CA LYS A 4 -32.52 61.52 8.58
C LYS A 4 -32.82 60.16 9.23
N MET A 5 -33.53 59.29 8.48
CA MET A 5 -33.69 57.88 8.83
C MET A 5 -32.41 57.12 8.42
N PHE A 6 -31.76 56.52 9.41
CA PHE A 6 -30.65 55.58 9.23
C PHE A 6 -31.23 54.20 8.90
N ASN A 7 -30.99 53.73 7.70
CA ASN A 7 -31.35 52.38 7.27
C ASN A 7 -30.22 51.42 7.67
N THR A 8 -30.43 50.62 8.72
CA THR A 8 -29.51 49.60 9.16
C THR A 8 -29.74 48.35 8.31
N VAL A 9 -28.81 48.06 7.40
CA VAL A 9 -28.79 46.82 6.63
C VAL A 9 -28.13 45.75 7.48
N ILE A 10 -28.92 44.80 7.96
CA ILE A 10 -28.43 43.58 8.62
C ILE A 10 -28.06 42.59 7.53
N VAL A 11 -26.75 42.41 7.31
CA VAL A 11 -26.24 41.33 6.48
C VAL A 11 -26.16 40.05 7.31
N ALA A 12 -27.10 39.16 7.13
CA ALA A 12 -27.06 37.82 7.72
C ALA A 12 -26.04 36.97 6.97
N PHE A 13 -24.90 36.73 7.60
CA PHE A 13 -23.89 35.81 7.10
C PHE A 13 -24.33 34.38 7.45
N ALA A 14 -24.98 33.70 6.51
CA ALA A 14 -25.28 32.26 6.64
C ALA A 14 -24.00 31.46 6.43
N LEU A 15 -23.37 31.03 7.52
CA LEU A 15 -22.24 30.10 7.51
C LEU A 15 -22.79 28.70 7.24
N GLY A 16 -22.92 28.35 5.96
CA GLY A 16 -23.21 27.00 5.52
C GLY A 16 -21.95 26.14 5.66
N THR A 17 -21.81 25.43 6.78
CA THR A 17 -20.80 24.36 6.90
C THR A 17 -21.24 23.18 6.06
N ALA A 18 -20.81 23.14 4.81
CA ALA A 18 -20.87 21.92 4.00
C ALA A 18 -19.91 20.90 4.61
N LEU A 19 -20.44 20.03 5.45
CA LEU A 19 -19.72 18.86 5.96
C LEU A 19 -19.56 17.91 4.76
N SER A 20 -18.44 18.05 4.03
CA SER A 20 -18.06 17.11 2.99
C SER A 20 -17.76 15.78 3.67
N VAL A 21 -18.71 14.86 3.63
CA VAL A 21 -18.48 13.47 4.01
C VAL A 21 -17.52 12.91 2.95
N PHE A 22 -16.23 12.90 3.28
CA PHE A 22 -15.22 12.23 2.51
C PHE A 22 -15.45 10.73 2.70
N THR A 23 -16.31 10.13 1.88
CA THR A 23 -16.37 8.69 1.75
C THR A 23 -15.04 8.25 1.14
N ALA A 24 -14.15 7.71 1.95
CA ALA A 24 -12.96 7.02 1.51
C ALA A 24 -13.42 5.76 0.73
N GLN A 25 -13.78 5.94 -0.53
CA GLN A 25 -13.86 4.85 -1.48
C GLN A 25 -12.43 4.36 -1.62
N GLY A 26 -12.13 3.16 -1.08
CA GLY A 26 -10.86 2.50 -1.29
C GLY A 26 -10.60 2.45 -2.79
N ALA A 27 -9.57 3.17 -3.26
CA ALA A 27 -9.23 3.23 -4.67
C ALA A 27 -8.99 1.79 -5.14
N ASN A 28 -9.84 1.28 -6.02
CA ASN A 28 -9.65 -0.01 -6.66
C ASN A 28 -8.40 0.10 -7.54
N VAL A 29 -7.37 -0.68 -7.21
CA VAL A 29 -6.20 -0.80 -8.06
C VAL A 29 -6.56 -1.59 -9.32
N SER A 30 -6.13 -1.13 -10.48
CA SER A 30 -6.33 -1.84 -11.72
C SER A 30 -5.29 -2.96 -11.90
N ARG A 31 -5.65 -4.00 -12.62
CA ARG A 31 -4.73 -5.06 -13.00
C ARG A 31 -3.52 -4.49 -13.78
N SER A 32 -3.75 -3.55 -14.68
CA SER A 32 -2.70 -2.89 -15.46
C SER A 32 -1.66 -2.18 -14.59
N GLU A 33 -2.10 -1.46 -13.54
CA GLU A 33 -1.17 -0.81 -12.58
C GLU A 33 -0.32 -1.84 -11.83
N CYS A 34 -0.91 -2.96 -11.44
CA CYS A 34 -0.20 -4.05 -10.78
C CYS A 34 0.83 -4.70 -11.74
N GLU A 35 0.48 -4.94 -12.99
CA GLU A 35 1.37 -5.51 -13.99
C GLU A 35 2.53 -4.57 -14.33
N GLN A 36 2.27 -3.25 -14.42
CA GLN A 36 3.32 -2.24 -14.60
C GLN A 36 4.27 -2.17 -13.41
N ALA A 37 3.76 -2.23 -12.18
CA ALA A 37 4.59 -2.28 -11.00
C ALA A 37 5.46 -3.55 -10.99
N MET A 38 4.88 -4.69 -11.33
CA MET A 38 5.61 -5.95 -11.44
C MET A 38 6.71 -5.89 -12.50
N ALA A 39 6.45 -5.25 -13.64
CA ALA A 39 7.47 -5.03 -14.68
C ALA A 39 8.64 -4.19 -14.15
N ARG A 40 8.37 -3.15 -13.35
CA ARG A 40 9.43 -2.35 -12.69
C ARG A 40 10.26 -3.19 -11.71
N PHE A 41 9.62 -4.04 -10.88
CA PHE A 41 10.34 -4.95 -9.99
C PHE A 41 11.26 -5.91 -10.74
N LYS A 42 10.77 -6.53 -11.82
CA LYS A 42 11.56 -7.43 -12.67
C LYS A 42 12.68 -6.71 -13.42
N SER A 43 12.49 -5.45 -13.78
CA SER A 43 13.53 -4.62 -14.38
C SER A 43 14.63 -4.26 -13.37
N ALA A 44 14.27 -4.02 -12.11
CA ALA A 44 15.22 -3.73 -11.04
C ALA A 44 15.99 -4.99 -10.58
N ASP A 45 15.32 -6.13 -10.54
CA ASP A 45 15.90 -7.43 -10.24
C ASP A 45 15.43 -8.50 -11.25
N PRO A 46 16.17 -8.74 -12.33
CA PRO A 46 15.82 -9.76 -13.31
C PRO A 46 15.75 -11.19 -12.73
N THR A 47 16.44 -11.45 -11.62
CA THR A 47 16.43 -12.78 -10.97
C THR A 47 15.13 -13.06 -10.24
N LEU A 48 14.34 -12.04 -9.98
CA LEU A 48 13.02 -12.11 -9.32
C LEU A 48 12.05 -13.02 -10.09
N GLN A 49 12.18 -13.14 -11.42
CA GLN A 49 11.33 -14.03 -12.21
C GLN A 49 11.42 -15.48 -11.72
N ASN A 50 12.62 -15.97 -11.37
CA ASN A 50 12.80 -17.33 -10.88
C ASN A 50 12.13 -17.50 -9.49
N THR A 51 12.27 -16.50 -8.62
CA THR A 51 11.62 -16.49 -7.32
C THR A 51 10.10 -16.52 -7.44
N LEU A 52 9.54 -15.77 -8.37
CA LEU A 52 8.09 -15.76 -8.62
C LEU A 52 7.58 -17.09 -9.20
N ASN A 53 8.36 -17.73 -10.08
CA ASN A 53 8.00 -19.01 -10.70
C ASN A 53 7.94 -20.16 -9.67
N THR A 54 8.75 -20.09 -8.61
CA THR A 54 8.78 -21.10 -7.53
C THR A 54 7.90 -20.75 -6.34
N SER A 55 7.33 -19.53 -6.29
CA SER A 55 6.46 -19.08 -5.22
C SER A 55 5.06 -19.67 -5.33
N ALA A 56 4.36 -19.80 -4.19
CA ALA A 56 2.94 -20.17 -4.17
C ALA A 56 2.04 -19.02 -4.66
N GLY A 57 2.53 -17.78 -4.60
CA GLY A 57 1.86 -16.59 -5.05
C GLY A 57 2.53 -15.33 -4.53
N TYR A 58 2.01 -14.18 -4.92
CA TYR A 58 2.56 -12.90 -4.51
C TYR A 58 1.49 -11.79 -4.52
N VAL A 59 1.77 -10.71 -3.80
CA VAL A 59 0.97 -9.48 -3.83
C VAL A 59 1.85 -8.34 -4.29
N VAL A 60 1.36 -7.53 -5.21
CA VAL A 60 2.03 -6.30 -5.61
C VAL A 60 1.16 -5.10 -5.29
N PHE A 61 1.71 -4.15 -4.55
CA PHE A 61 1.16 -2.83 -4.26
C PHE A 61 1.87 -1.80 -5.15
N PRO A 62 1.24 -1.31 -6.22
CA PRO A 62 1.86 -0.35 -7.13
C PRO A 62 2.29 0.94 -6.45
N ASN A 63 1.45 1.40 -5.52
CA ASN A 63 1.63 2.63 -4.79
C ASN A 63 1.25 2.45 -3.32
N VAL A 64 2.22 2.58 -2.45
CA VAL A 64 2.04 2.67 -1.01
C VAL A 64 2.35 4.10 -0.60
N GLY A 65 1.35 4.84 -0.17
CA GLY A 65 1.51 6.19 0.35
C GLY A 65 1.88 6.15 1.84
N LYS A 66 2.93 6.88 2.22
CA LYS A 66 3.40 7.03 3.60
C LYS A 66 3.34 8.51 3.98
N GLY A 67 2.68 8.84 5.10
CA GLY A 67 2.58 10.22 5.56
C GLY A 67 2.11 10.34 6.99
N GLY A 68 2.33 11.51 7.61
CA GLY A 68 1.90 11.87 8.96
C GLY A 68 2.96 12.65 9.73
N PHE A 69 2.54 13.51 10.68
CA PHE A 69 3.45 14.43 11.35
C PHE A 69 3.97 13.89 12.71
N ILE A 70 3.11 13.32 13.54
CA ILE A 70 3.46 12.72 14.84
C ILE A 70 3.01 11.26 14.88
N VAL A 71 1.82 11.00 14.33
CA VAL A 71 1.32 9.65 14.06
C VAL A 71 1.18 9.55 12.57
N GLY A 72 2.04 8.74 11.97
CA GLY A 72 2.05 8.49 10.53
C GLY A 72 1.40 7.15 10.21
N GLY A 73 1.10 6.97 8.94
CA GLY A 73 0.59 5.71 8.43
C GLY A 73 1.03 5.45 7.01
N ALA A 74 1.00 4.20 6.62
CA ALA A 74 1.09 3.79 5.24
C ALA A 74 -0.21 3.12 4.82
N HIS A 75 -0.60 3.34 3.57
CA HIS A 75 -1.78 2.73 2.98
C HIS A 75 -1.51 2.38 1.52
N GLY A 76 -1.99 1.24 1.08
CA GLY A 76 -1.89 0.80 -0.30
C GLY A 76 -2.96 -0.23 -0.65
N THR A 77 -3.30 -0.28 -1.94
CA THR A 77 -4.13 -1.35 -2.52
C THR A 77 -3.32 -2.07 -3.58
N GLY A 78 -3.37 -3.40 -3.59
CA GLY A 78 -2.57 -4.25 -4.47
C GLY A 78 -3.37 -5.41 -5.03
N CYS A 79 -2.78 -6.08 -6.03
CA CYS A 79 -3.33 -7.27 -6.64
C CYS A 79 -2.64 -8.51 -6.07
N VAL A 80 -3.44 -9.52 -5.78
CA VAL A 80 -2.98 -10.84 -5.32
C VAL A 80 -2.94 -11.79 -6.50
N PHE A 81 -1.77 -12.38 -6.73
CA PHE A 81 -1.52 -13.31 -7.83
C PHE A 81 -1.27 -14.72 -7.30
N GLN A 82 -1.84 -15.70 -7.99
CA GLN A 82 -1.56 -17.11 -7.79
C GLN A 82 -1.51 -17.78 -9.17
N ASN A 83 -0.49 -18.56 -9.44
CA ASN A 83 -0.27 -19.20 -10.77
C ASN A 83 -0.35 -18.20 -11.95
N GLY A 84 0.18 -16.98 -11.76
CA GLY A 84 0.18 -15.93 -12.78
C GLY A 84 -1.17 -15.24 -13.01
N GLN A 85 -2.21 -15.62 -12.28
CA GLN A 85 -3.56 -15.04 -12.39
C GLN A 85 -3.88 -14.19 -11.18
N VAL A 86 -4.62 -13.08 -11.39
CA VAL A 86 -5.15 -12.27 -10.30
C VAL A 86 -6.31 -13.01 -9.65
N ILE A 87 -6.17 -13.33 -8.36
CA ILE A 87 -7.20 -14.03 -7.57
C ILE A 87 -7.98 -13.09 -6.64
N GLY A 88 -7.54 -11.85 -6.50
CA GLY A 88 -8.19 -10.86 -5.64
C GLY A 88 -7.36 -9.61 -5.47
N GLN A 89 -7.83 -8.74 -4.60
CA GLN A 89 -7.14 -7.53 -4.17
C GLN A 89 -6.78 -7.61 -2.70
N ALA A 90 -5.74 -6.88 -2.31
CA ALA A 90 -5.37 -6.71 -0.92
C ALA A 90 -5.28 -5.22 -0.58
N THR A 91 -5.78 -4.85 0.60
CA THR A 91 -5.56 -3.53 1.17
C THR A 91 -4.56 -3.66 2.30
N MET A 92 -3.56 -2.80 2.31
CA MET A 92 -2.54 -2.71 3.35
C MET A 92 -2.69 -1.41 4.13
N THR A 93 -2.58 -1.51 5.45
CA THR A 93 -2.51 -0.37 6.37
C THR A 93 -1.39 -0.60 7.38
N GLN A 94 -0.67 0.45 7.72
CA GLN A 94 0.37 0.42 8.75
C GLN A 94 0.29 1.70 9.57
N ALA A 95 0.24 1.59 10.88
CA ALA A 95 0.43 2.74 11.78
C ALA A 95 1.91 2.86 12.13
N THR A 96 2.47 4.05 12.01
CA THR A 96 3.85 4.33 12.38
C THR A 96 3.89 5.45 13.40
N ILE A 97 4.74 5.31 14.44
CA ILE A 97 5.01 6.36 15.42
C ILE A 97 6.34 6.98 15.04
N GLY A 98 6.37 8.30 14.88
CA GLY A 98 7.59 9.05 14.58
C GLY A 98 7.34 10.19 13.59
N ALA A 99 8.17 11.22 13.67
CA ALA A 99 8.11 12.35 12.75
C ALA A 99 8.59 11.91 11.36
N GLN A 100 7.66 11.76 10.44
CA GLN A 100 7.97 11.62 9.01
C GLN A 100 7.63 12.95 8.34
N VAL A 101 8.63 13.73 8.02
CA VAL A 101 8.46 14.98 7.27
C VAL A 101 8.34 14.65 5.80
N GLY A 102 7.15 14.91 5.23
CA GLY A 102 6.85 14.72 3.80
C GLY A 102 6.18 13.38 3.49
N GLY A 103 5.35 13.39 2.44
CA GLY A 103 4.75 12.18 1.86
C GLY A 103 5.79 11.39 1.04
N GLN A 104 5.88 10.11 1.27
CA GLN A 104 6.68 9.19 0.46
C GLN A 104 5.77 8.19 -0.22
N THR A 105 6.11 7.84 -1.46
CA THR A 105 5.41 6.78 -2.20
C THR A 105 6.43 5.76 -2.66
N TYR A 106 6.10 4.49 -2.47
CA TYR A 106 6.92 3.37 -2.92
C TYR A 106 6.03 2.24 -3.43
N SER A 107 6.59 1.31 -4.18
CA SER A 107 5.92 0.04 -4.51
C SER A 107 6.40 -1.05 -3.56
N GLU A 108 5.50 -1.97 -3.21
CA GLU A 108 5.81 -3.12 -2.35
C GLU A 108 5.40 -4.41 -3.03
N LEU A 109 6.26 -5.41 -2.95
CA LEU A 109 6.01 -6.77 -3.44
C LEU A 109 6.22 -7.75 -2.28
N ILE A 110 5.19 -8.53 -1.99
CA ILE A 110 5.22 -9.60 -0.99
C ILE A 110 5.16 -10.93 -1.73
N VAL A 111 6.14 -11.81 -1.49
CA VAL A 111 6.24 -13.13 -2.12
C VAL A 111 6.01 -14.21 -1.06
N PHE A 112 5.14 -15.16 -1.36
CA PHE A 112 4.82 -16.29 -0.50
C PHE A 112 5.54 -17.53 -0.99
N GLN A 113 6.43 -18.09 -0.16
CA GLN A 113 7.24 -19.25 -0.49
C GLN A 113 6.41 -20.50 -0.74
N ASP A 114 5.37 -20.68 0.07
CA ASP A 114 4.53 -21.89 0.02
C ASP A 114 3.02 -21.57 0.18
N SER A 115 2.20 -22.58 -0.04
CA SER A 115 0.74 -22.45 0.06
C SER A 115 0.24 -22.12 1.47
N ASN A 116 0.98 -22.48 2.52
CA ASN A 116 0.59 -22.17 3.90
C ASN A 116 0.72 -20.67 4.14
N ALA A 117 1.83 -20.06 3.71
CA ALA A 117 2.04 -18.62 3.82
C ALA A 117 0.97 -17.85 3.03
N LEU A 118 0.69 -18.24 1.77
CA LEU A 118 -0.35 -17.62 0.97
C LEU A 118 -1.75 -17.79 1.59
N ASN A 119 -2.08 -18.98 2.09
CA ASN A 119 -3.37 -19.24 2.71
C ASN A 119 -3.54 -18.48 4.03
N ASN A 120 -2.46 -18.31 4.79
CA ASN A 120 -2.49 -17.48 6.00
C ASN A 120 -2.74 -16.02 5.65
N PHE A 121 -2.09 -15.50 4.61
CA PHE A 121 -2.34 -14.15 4.10
C PHE A 121 -3.80 -13.95 3.67
N LYS A 122 -4.41 -14.93 3.01
CA LYS A 122 -5.82 -14.86 2.56
C LYS A 122 -6.83 -14.87 3.72
N LYS A 123 -6.42 -15.21 4.94
CA LYS A 123 -7.27 -15.05 6.12
C LYS A 123 -7.42 -13.55 6.42
N ASN A 124 -8.65 -13.11 6.70
CA ASN A 124 -8.87 -11.70 7.08
C ASN A 124 -8.08 -11.33 8.34
N ASN A 125 -7.54 -10.11 8.36
CA ASN A 125 -6.72 -9.55 9.44
C ASN A 125 -5.34 -10.22 9.58
N TRP A 126 -4.73 -10.65 8.48
CA TRP A 126 -3.33 -11.04 8.53
C TRP A 126 -2.44 -9.81 8.81
N GLU A 127 -1.48 -9.99 9.70
CA GLU A 127 -0.55 -8.94 10.11
C GLU A 127 0.88 -9.42 9.91
N MET A 128 1.72 -8.55 9.33
CA MET A 128 3.13 -8.84 9.18
C MET A 128 3.80 -8.77 10.56
N ARG A 129 4.64 -9.77 10.84
CA ARG A 129 5.34 -9.90 12.11
C ARG A 129 6.08 -8.61 12.48
N ALA A 130 6.02 -8.23 13.75
CA ALA A 130 6.80 -7.14 14.28
C ALA A 130 8.31 -7.39 14.05
N GLY A 131 9.02 -6.38 13.55
CA GLY A 131 10.44 -6.51 13.20
C GLY A 131 10.72 -7.04 11.80
N ALA A 132 9.69 -7.38 11.02
CA ALA A 132 9.88 -7.71 9.60
C ALA A 132 10.42 -6.49 8.84
N SER A 133 11.37 -6.73 7.95
CA SER A 133 11.95 -5.72 7.06
C SER A 133 11.83 -6.14 5.61
N ALA A 134 11.71 -5.14 4.74
CA ALA A 134 11.70 -5.34 3.30
C ALA A 134 13.11 -5.09 2.74
N VAL A 135 13.43 -5.80 1.68
CA VAL A 135 14.67 -5.63 0.93
C VAL A 135 14.41 -4.70 -0.26
N ALA A 136 15.34 -3.78 -0.53
CA ALA A 136 15.27 -2.98 -1.75
C ALA A 136 15.40 -3.90 -2.97
N ALA A 137 14.49 -3.73 -3.94
CA ALA A 137 14.55 -4.49 -5.19
C ALA A 137 15.71 -3.97 -6.06
N THR A 138 16.83 -4.67 -5.99
CA THR A 138 18.03 -4.43 -6.78
C THR A 138 18.48 -5.75 -7.41
N GLN A 139 19.36 -5.66 -8.40
CA GLN A 139 19.87 -6.84 -9.11
C GLN A 139 20.40 -7.91 -8.14
N GLY A 140 19.82 -9.12 -8.21
CA GLY A 140 20.20 -10.25 -7.37
C GLY A 140 19.59 -10.26 -5.96
N ALA A 141 18.83 -9.26 -5.57
CA ALA A 141 18.23 -9.18 -4.23
C ALA A 141 17.36 -10.40 -3.92
N SER A 142 16.61 -10.89 -4.89
CA SER A 142 15.71 -12.05 -4.73
C SER A 142 16.45 -13.39 -4.55
N GLN A 143 17.72 -13.47 -4.92
CA GLN A 143 18.54 -14.69 -4.72
C GLN A 143 19.06 -14.81 -3.28
N VAL A 144 19.22 -13.70 -2.59
CA VAL A 144 19.80 -13.64 -1.23
C VAL A 144 18.80 -13.32 -0.14
N VAL A 145 17.55 -12.99 -0.52
CA VAL A 145 16.51 -12.67 0.45
C VAL A 145 16.19 -13.88 1.33
N LYS A 146 16.06 -13.62 2.61
CA LYS A 146 15.62 -14.62 3.58
C LYS A 146 14.11 -14.51 3.76
N TYR A 147 13.44 -15.66 3.67
CA TYR A 147 12.01 -15.74 4.00
C TYR A 147 11.84 -15.76 5.52
N ASP A 148 10.98 -14.88 6.04
CA ASP A 148 10.50 -14.96 7.41
C ASP A 148 9.09 -15.56 7.41
N GLN A 149 8.91 -16.72 8.04
CA GLN A 149 7.65 -17.48 8.05
C GLN A 149 7.05 -17.72 6.64
N GLY A 150 7.92 -17.99 5.66
CA GLY A 150 7.52 -18.20 4.28
C GLY A 150 7.16 -16.93 3.50
N VAL A 151 7.51 -15.75 4.02
CA VAL A 151 7.23 -14.45 3.39
C VAL A 151 8.52 -13.69 3.15
N ALA A 152 8.69 -13.18 1.94
CA ALA A 152 9.73 -12.22 1.59
C ALA A 152 9.10 -10.93 1.08
N VAL A 153 9.66 -9.78 1.45
CA VAL A 153 9.13 -8.46 1.06
C VAL A 153 10.20 -7.66 0.34
N PHE A 154 9.83 -7.09 -0.79
CA PHE A 154 10.67 -6.20 -1.57
C PHE A 154 10.01 -4.84 -1.70
N THR A 155 10.82 -3.79 -1.70
CA THR A 155 10.37 -2.41 -1.93
C THR A 155 11.10 -1.79 -3.11
N LEU A 156 10.40 -0.93 -3.84
CA LEU A 156 10.94 -0.15 -4.93
C LEU A 156 10.48 1.30 -4.79
N SER A 157 11.42 2.20 -4.54
CA SER A 157 11.15 3.63 -4.41
C SER A 157 11.39 4.36 -5.74
N GLY A 158 10.56 5.34 -6.05
CA GLY A 158 10.74 6.21 -7.25
C GLY A 158 11.89 7.22 -7.16
N LYS A 159 12.49 7.39 -5.97
CA LYS A 159 13.55 8.39 -5.70
C LYS A 159 14.87 7.78 -5.21
N GLY A 160 15.14 6.53 -5.54
CA GLY A 160 16.37 5.84 -5.13
C GLY A 160 16.13 4.73 -4.11
N LEU A 161 17.21 4.05 -3.74
CA LEU A 161 17.20 2.89 -2.85
C LEU A 161 16.67 3.28 -1.46
N MET A 162 15.52 2.76 -1.09
CA MET A 162 15.21 2.59 0.33
C MET A 162 16.00 1.37 0.80
N ALA A 163 17.12 1.59 1.47
CA ALA A 163 18.06 0.54 1.83
C ALA A 163 17.40 -0.55 2.69
N GLU A 164 16.44 -0.21 3.50
CA GLU A 164 15.63 -1.13 4.30
C GLU A 164 14.35 -0.41 4.75
N ALA A 165 13.20 -1.01 4.52
CA ALA A 165 11.94 -0.48 5.00
C ALA A 165 11.38 -1.39 6.10
N ALA A 166 11.09 -0.83 7.28
CA ALA A 166 10.35 -1.56 8.30
C ALA A 166 8.92 -1.79 7.82
N VAL A 167 8.56 -3.05 7.63
CA VAL A 167 7.22 -3.48 7.19
C VAL A 167 6.47 -4.24 8.30
N GLY A 168 7.13 -4.42 9.46
CA GLY A 168 6.49 -5.03 10.62
C GLY A 168 5.27 -4.25 11.09
N GLY A 169 4.22 -4.95 11.48
CA GLY A 169 2.96 -4.37 11.92
C GLY A 169 2.06 -3.87 10.79
N GLN A 170 2.38 -4.16 9.53
CA GLN A 170 1.44 -3.96 8.42
C GLN A 170 0.26 -4.92 8.56
N LYS A 171 -0.95 -4.41 8.43
CA LYS A 171 -2.20 -5.17 8.46
C LYS A 171 -2.79 -5.25 7.06
N PHE A 172 -3.23 -6.44 6.69
CA PHE A 172 -3.73 -6.73 5.36
C PHE A 172 -5.14 -7.28 5.41
N LYS A 173 -5.94 -6.85 4.44
CA LYS A 173 -7.27 -7.40 4.18
C LYS A 173 -7.31 -7.92 2.75
N PHE A 174 -7.56 -9.22 2.59
CA PHE A 174 -7.76 -9.84 1.28
C PHE A 174 -9.23 -9.79 0.88
N THR A 175 -9.48 -9.43 -0.37
CA THR A 175 -10.81 -9.46 -1.00
C THR A 175 -10.71 -10.30 -2.27
N PRO A 176 -11.34 -11.51 -2.31
CA PRO A 176 -11.29 -12.36 -3.49
C PRO A 176 -11.98 -11.71 -4.68
N MET A 177 -11.51 -12.02 -5.88
CA MET A 177 -12.21 -11.66 -7.10
C MET A 177 -13.50 -12.46 -7.19
N THR A 178 -14.64 -11.80 -7.35
CA THR A 178 -15.90 -12.48 -7.65
C THR A 178 -15.87 -12.85 -9.13
N THR A 179 -15.73 -14.15 -9.44
CA THR A 179 -15.98 -14.64 -10.80
C THR A 179 -17.48 -14.48 -11.08
N ARG A 180 -17.82 -13.60 -11.99
CA ARG A 180 -19.19 -13.54 -12.58
C ARG A 180 -19.28 -14.50 -13.73
#